data_cf29e2070900037aee5d70e87dc15e10
#
_entry.id   cf29e2070900037aee5d70e87dc15e10
#
_cell.length_a   1.000
_cell.length_b   1.000
_cell.length_c   1.000
_cell.angle_alpha   90.00
_cell.angle_beta   90.00
_cell.angle_gamma   90.00
#
_symmetry.space_group_name_H-M   'P 1'
#
loop_
_entity.id
_entity.type
_entity.pdbx_description
1 polymer ?
#
loop_
_entity_poly.entity_id
_entity_poly.type
_entity_poly.pdbx_seq_one_letter_code
_entity_poly.pdbx_strand_id
1 'polypeptide(L)'
;PYLVAPYEADAQLAYLERHGIIDAIITEDSDLLVFGCNKVLFKLDTYGNCLEIDRARFDKVKQLSFEGWTHQEFRQMAILSGCDYLPSITGMGLKNAHKFLRKYESVEKVLRALRLEGKWRIPPTYAADFERAEFTFEKKRKKEKRGFGFFFFFGDFKISKLKVFLMRT
;
A
#
# COMPACT_ATOMS: atom_id res chain seq x y z
N PRO A 1 -11.20 -0.62 -23.40
CA PRO A 1 -9.99 -1.43 -23.28
C PRO A 1 -9.79 -1.85 -21.81
N TYR A 2 -9.37 -3.08 -21.59
CA TYR A 2 -9.10 -3.63 -20.26
C TYR A 2 -7.73 -4.32 -20.26
N LEU A 3 -7.10 -4.39 -19.09
CA LEU A 3 -5.86 -5.13 -18.86
C LEU A 3 -6.16 -6.17 -17.80
N VAL A 4 -5.83 -7.43 -18.11
CA VAL A 4 -5.91 -8.53 -17.12
C VAL A 4 -4.57 -8.63 -16.43
N ALA A 5 -4.57 -8.46 -15.11
CA ALA A 5 -3.37 -8.61 -14.30
C ALA A 5 -2.94 -10.10 -14.28
N PRO A 6 -1.64 -10.42 -14.39
CA PRO A 6 -1.16 -11.81 -14.34
C PRO A 6 -1.31 -12.44 -12.95
N TYR A 7 -1.48 -11.62 -11.91
CA TYR A 7 -1.69 -12.02 -10.51
C TYR A 7 -2.71 -11.09 -9.87
N GLU A 8 -2.36 -10.35 -8.82
CA GLU A 8 -3.24 -9.37 -8.18
C GLU A 8 -3.28 -8.05 -8.95
N ALA A 9 -4.48 -7.48 -9.08
CA ALA A 9 -4.71 -6.23 -9.78
C ALA A 9 -3.97 -5.05 -9.13
N ASP A 10 -3.90 -5.02 -7.80
CA ASP A 10 -3.30 -3.90 -7.04
C ASP A 10 -1.81 -3.74 -7.31
N ALA A 11 -1.08 -4.85 -7.35
CA ALA A 11 0.33 -4.84 -7.72
C ALA A 11 0.56 -4.34 -9.15
N GLN A 12 -0.34 -4.69 -10.08
CA GLN A 12 -0.29 -4.24 -11.47
C GLN A 12 -0.62 -2.76 -11.58
N LEU A 13 -1.65 -2.28 -10.88
CA LEU A 13 -2.03 -0.87 -10.84
C LEU A 13 -0.91 -0.01 -10.25
N ALA A 14 -0.33 -0.45 -9.14
CA ALA A 14 0.81 0.22 -8.52
C ALA A 14 2.02 0.28 -9.47
N TYR A 15 2.27 -0.77 -10.24
CA TYR A 15 3.32 -0.76 -11.26
C TYR A 15 3.04 0.31 -12.33
N LEU A 16 1.84 0.32 -12.90
CA LEU A 16 1.44 1.25 -13.96
C LEU A 16 1.54 2.71 -13.52
N GLU A 17 1.04 3.03 -12.32
CA GLU A 17 1.09 4.39 -11.78
C GLU A 17 2.52 4.85 -11.53
N ARG A 18 3.33 4.00 -10.93
CA ARG A 18 4.73 4.35 -10.58
C ARG A 18 5.63 4.50 -11.78
N HIS A 19 5.29 3.89 -12.93
CA HIS A 19 6.00 4.07 -14.21
C HIS A 19 5.39 5.20 -15.06
N GLY A 20 4.44 5.95 -14.52
CA GLY A 20 3.81 7.06 -15.23
C GLY A 20 2.96 6.64 -16.44
N ILE A 21 2.53 5.37 -16.47
CA ILE A 21 1.65 4.85 -17.52
C ILE A 21 0.21 5.32 -17.26
N ILE A 22 -0.16 5.44 -15.98
CA ILE A 22 -1.41 6.04 -15.51
C ILE A 22 -1.08 7.13 -14.48
N ASP A 23 -1.94 8.15 -14.38
CA ASP A 23 -1.71 9.33 -13.54
C ASP A 23 -2.21 9.14 -12.10
N ALA A 24 -3.26 8.32 -11.92
CA ALA A 24 -3.85 8.03 -10.62
C ALA A 24 -4.64 6.71 -10.69
N ILE A 25 -4.99 6.17 -9.52
CA ILE A 25 -5.76 4.94 -9.38
C ILE A 25 -7.05 5.25 -8.63
N ILE A 26 -8.19 4.80 -9.18
CA ILE A 26 -9.47 4.83 -8.47
C ILE A 26 -9.72 3.47 -7.83
N THR A 27 -9.91 3.46 -6.53
CA THR A 27 -10.14 2.25 -5.76
C THR A 27 -10.81 2.55 -4.42
N GLU A 28 -11.37 1.52 -3.79
CA GLU A 28 -11.75 1.55 -2.38
C GLU A 28 -10.73 0.80 -1.51
N ASP A 29 -9.68 0.24 -2.12
CA ASP A 29 -8.66 -0.53 -1.41
C ASP A 29 -7.49 0.37 -0.98
N SER A 30 -7.18 0.35 0.30
CA SER A 30 -6.09 1.12 0.90
C SER A 30 -4.70 0.51 0.66
N ASP A 31 -4.62 -0.76 0.27
CA ASP A 31 -3.35 -1.47 0.10
C ASP A 31 -2.49 -0.89 -1.02
N LEU A 32 -3.11 -0.17 -1.98
CA LEU A 32 -2.38 0.58 -2.99
C LEU A 32 -1.43 1.63 -2.41
N LEU A 33 -1.76 2.22 -1.27
CA LEU A 33 -0.85 3.11 -0.55
C LEU A 33 0.35 2.34 0.00
N VAL A 34 0.14 1.10 0.46
CA VAL A 34 1.20 0.21 0.96
C VAL A 34 2.10 -0.27 -0.18
N PHE A 35 1.54 -0.53 -1.36
CA PHE A 35 2.29 -0.78 -2.60
C PHE A 35 3.10 0.43 -3.09
N GLY A 36 2.84 1.62 -2.55
CA GLY A 36 3.61 2.84 -2.81
C GLY A 36 3.13 3.67 -3.98
N CYS A 37 1.84 3.61 -4.29
CA CYS A 37 1.22 4.53 -5.22
C CYS A 37 1.32 5.97 -4.73
N ASN A 38 1.51 6.90 -5.67
CA ASN A 38 1.63 8.31 -5.36
C ASN A 38 0.26 8.98 -5.23
N LYS A 39 -0.67 8.63 -6.13
CA LYS A 39 -2.03 9.20 -6.17
C LYS A 39 -3.09 8.13 -6.22
N VAL A 40 -3.92 8.11 -5.19
CA VAL A 40 -5.07 7.19 -5.09
C VAL A 40 -6.33 8.00 -4.86
N LEU A 41 -7.37 7.70 -5.63
CA LEU A 41 -8.67 8.36 -5.61
C LEU A 41 -9.69 7.40 -5.00
N PHE A 42 -10.23 7.78 -3.84
CA PHE A 42 -11.25 7.02 -3.14
C PHE A 42 -12.62 7.65 -3.30
N LYS A 43 -13.67 6.86 -3.14
CA LYS A 43 -15.06 7.32 -3.07
C LYS A 43 -15.49 8.16 -4.26
N LEU A 44 -15.13 7.73 -5.46
CA LEU A 44 -15.59 8.41 -6.66
C LEU A 44 -17.11 8.29 -6.77
N ASP A 45 -17.80 9.44 -6.78
CA ASP A 45 -19.24 9.51 -6.97
C ASP A 45 -19.63 9.66 -8.46
N THR A 46 -20.93 9.61 -8.74
CA THR A 46 -21.47 9.75 -10.09
C THR A 46 -21.29 11.14 -10.70
N TYR A 47 -20.96 12.13 -9.87
CA TYR A 47 -20.70 13.51 -10.30
C TYR A 47 -19.21 13.78 -10.54
N GLY A 48 -18.34 12.80 -10.30
CA GLY A 48 -16.90 12.93 -10.47
C GLY A 48 -16.15 13.47 -9.24
N ASN A 49 -16.82 13.63 -8.09
CA ASN A 49 -16.13 13.99 -6.86
C ASN A 49 -15.46 12.76 -6.26
N CYS A 50 -14.26 12.93 -5.74
CA CYS A 50 -13.50 11.86 -5.08
C CYS A 50 -12.62 12.42 -3.97
N LEU A 51 -12.14 11.53 -3.12
CA LEU A 51 -11.14 11.83 -2.11
C LEU A 51 -9.76 11.46 -2.67
N GLU A 52 -8.96 12.46 -3.03
CA GLU A 52 -7.58 12.25 -3.47
C GLU A 52 -6.65 12.08 -2.26
N ILE A 53 -5.90 10.98 -2.23
CA ILE A 53 -4.77 10.80 -1.34
C ILE A 53 -3.50 10.90 -2.17
N ASP A 54 -2.71 11.94 -1.89
CA ASP A 54 -1.41 12.19 -2.48
C ASP A 54 -0.33 11.88 -1.44
N ARG A 55 0.52 10.91 -1.76
CA ARG A 55 1.62 10.49 -0.88
C ARG A 55 2.60 11.62 -0.57
N ALA A 56 2.79 12.56 -1.50
CA ALA A 56 3.64 13.74 -1.27
C ALA A 56 3.12 14.66 -0.14
N ARG A 57 1.88 14.44 0.30
CA ARG A 57 1.23 15.21 1.38
C ARG A 57 1.08 14.44 2.68
N PHE A 58 1.72 13.30 2.84
CA PHE A 58 1.65 12.49 4.07
C PHE A 58 2.18 13.23 5.31
N ASP A 59 3.12 14.16 5.12
CA ASP A 59 3.60 15.06 6.15
C ASP A 59 2.51 15.97 6.75
N LYS A 60 1.43 16.23 6.01
CA LYS A 60 0.29 17.08 6.42
C LYS A 60 -0.80 16.36 7.19
N VAL A 61 -0.67 15.04 7.40
CA VAL A 61 -1.64 14.26 8.16
C VAL A 61 -1.60 14.66 9.63
N LYS A 62 -2.73 15.19 10.14
CA LYS A 62 -2.81 15.70 11.51
C LYS A 62 -2.95 14.64 12.59
N GLN A 63 -3.54 13.49 12.26
CA GLN A 63 -3.86 12.45 13.25
C GLN A 63 -2.66 11.57 13.60
N LEU A 64 -1.77 11.34 12.63
CA LEU A 64 -0.52 10.59 12.78
C LEU A 64 0.56 11.37 12.03
N SER A 65 1.62 11.77 12.71
CA SER A 65 2.72 12.48 12.05
C SER A 65 3.59 11.51 11.28
N PHE A 66 3.64 11.68 9.96
CA PHE A 66 4.55 10.96 9.06
C PHE A 66 5.77 11.78 8.68
N GLU A 67 6.05 12.85 9.42
CA GLU A 67 7.23 13.66 9.20
C GLU A 67 8.51 12.84 9.38
N GLY A 68 9.36 12.86 8.36
CA GLY A 68 10.60 12.08 8.29
C GLY A 68 10.42 10.58 8.01
N TRP A 69 9.18 10.11 7.81
CA TRP A 69 8.92 8.70 7.53
C TRP A 69 9.26 8.32 6.09
N THR A 70 9.95 7.22 5.96
CA THR A 70 10.18 6.54 4.68
C THR A 70 8.94 5.76 4.26
N HIS A 71 8.85 5.41 2.99
CA HIS A 71 7.80 4.51 2.52
C HIS A 71 7.89 3.12 3.15
N GLN A 72 9.09 2.67 3.51
CA GLN A 72 9.28 1.39 4.19
C GLN A 72 8.64 1.41 5.58
N GLU A 73 8.86 2.45 6.38
CA GLU A 73 8.25 2.57 7.70
C GLU A 73 6.72 2.65 7.62
N PHE A 74 6.19 3.38 6.64
CA PHE A 74 4.75 3.43 6.38
C PHE A 74 4.19 2.03 6.06
N ARG A 75 4.85 1.28 5.19
CA ARG A 75 4.47 -0.10 4.83
C ARG A 75 4.55 -1.02 6.04
N GLN A 76 5.62 -0.95 6.82
CA GLN A 76 5.79 -1.74 8.03
C GLN A 76 4.71 -1.45 9.07
N MET A 77 4.32 -0.18 9.22
CA MET A 77 3.20 0.21 10.07
C MET A 77 1.89 -0.42 9.60
N ALA A 78 1.60 -0.37 8.31
CA ALA A 78 0.40 -0.96 7.75
C ALA A 78 0.35 -2.48 7.97
N ILE A 79 1.44 -3.19 7.71
CA ILE A 79 1.55 -4.64 7.93
C ILE A 79 1.38 -5.00 9.41
N LEU A 80 2.01 -4.26 10.33
CA LEU A 80 1.85 -4.49 11.77
C LEU A 80 0.40 -4.27 12.23
N SER A 81 -0.31 -3.35 11.62
CA SER A 81 -1.72 -3.07 11.95
C SER A 81 -2.69 -4.12 11.41
N GLY A 82 -2.22 -5.02 10.55
CA GLY A 82 -2.96 -6.06 9.87
C GLY A 82 -3.20 -5.74 8.40
N CYS A 83 -2.96 -6.72 7.54
CA CYS A 83 -3.21 -6.69 6.10
C CYS A 83 -3.66 -8.08 5.63
N ASP A 84 -4.01 -8.21 4.36
CA ASP A 84 -4.47 -9.47 3.77
C ASP A 84 -3.45 -10.61 3.88
N TYR A 85 -2.17 -10.29 3.97
CA TYR A 85 -1.07 -11.26 4.06
C TYR A 85 -0.66 -11.62 5.49
N LEU A 86 -1.02 -10.77 6.48
CA LEU A 86 -0.66 -10.99 7.88
C LEU A 86 -1.71 -10.36 8.81
N PRO A 87 -2.41 -11.16 9.65
CA PRO A 87 -3.28 -10.63 10.67
C PRO A 87 -2.48 -9.83 11.72
N SER A 88 -3.09 -8.78 12.25
CA SER A 88 -2.46 -8.00 13.32
C SER A 88 -2.30 -8.80 14.61
N ILE A 89 -1.31 -8.43 15.39
CA ILE A 89 -1.22 -8.84 16.81
C ILE A 89 -2.43 -8.22 17.55
N THR A 90 -3.11 -8.99 18.38
CA THR A 90 -4.29 -8.51 19.13
C THR A 90 -4.00 -7.19 19.84
N GLY A 91 -4.76 -6.15 19.51
CA GLY A 91 -4.57 -4.79 20.03
C GLY A 91 -3.58 -3.93 19.26
N MET A 92 -2.92 -4.45 18.22
CA MET A 92 -2.00 -3.72 17.35
C MET A 92 -2.77 -3.08 16.18
N GLY A 93 -3.42 -1.95 16.42
CA GLY A 93 -3.97 -1.14 15.32
C GLY A 93 -2.98 -0.08 14.84
N LEU A 94 -3.36 0.70 13.81
CA LEU A 94 -2.52 1.72 13.18
C LEU A 94 -1.84 2.67 14.17
N LYS A 95 -2.56 3.17 15.18
CA LYS A 95 -2.00 4.10 16.18
C LYS A 95 -0.89 3.46 17.02
N ASN A 96 -1.08 2.21 17.42
CA ASN A 96 -0.09 1.48 18.19
C ASN A 96 1.12 1.12 17.33
N ALA A 97 0.89 0.62 16.11
CA ALA A 97 1.95 0.32 15.16
C ALA A 97 2.82 1.56 14.88
N HIS A 98 2.20 2.71 14.60
CA HIS A 98 2.88 3.99 14.41
C HIS A 98 3.71 4.37 15.66
N LYS A 99 3.09 4.35 16.85
CA LYS A 99 3.76 4.69 18.13
C LYS A 99 4.98 3.81 18.39
N PHE A 100 4.85 2.50 18.17
CA PHE A 100 5.94 1.56 18.42
C PHE A 100 7.07 1.70 17.40
N LEU A 101 6.75 1.83 16.11
CA LEU A 101 7.78 2.05 15.09
C LEU A 101 8.51 3.38 15.31
N ARG A 102 7.80 4.45 15.66
CA ARG A 102 8.43 5.74 16.00
C ARG A 102 9.38 5.65 17.19
N LYS A 103 9.06 4.78 18.17
CA LYS A 103 9.88 4.60 19.37
C LYS A 103 11.07 3.67 19.16
N TYR A 104 10.90 2.61 18.40
CA TYR A 104 11.89 1.54 18.29
C TYR A 104 12.57 1.46 16.93
N GLU A 105 12.09 2.21 15.93
CA GLU A 105 12.70 2.39 14.59
C GLU A 105 12.77 1.14 13.71
N SER A 106 12.57 -0.05 14.23
CA SER A 106 12.54 -1.29 13.45
C SER A 106 11.55 -2.30 13.99
N VAL A 107 11.01 -3.12 13.11
CA VAL A 107 10.00 -4.15 13.45
C VAL A 107 10.59 -5.18 14.40
N GLU A 108 11.84 -5.58 14.22
CA GLU A 108 12.52 -6.54 15.10
C GLU A 108 12.60 -6.00 16.52
N LYS A 109 12.99 -4.73 16.68
CA LYS A 109 13.05 -4.07 18.00
C LYS A 109 11.65 -3.95 18.61
N VAL A 110 10.63 -3.61 17.79
CA VAL A 110 9.23 -3.59 18.24
C VAL A 110 8.82 -4.96 18.77
N LEU A 111 8.98 -6.02 17.98
CA LEU A 111 8.58 -7.38 18.39
C LEU A 111 9.33 -7.85 19.64
N ARG A 112 10.61 -7.52 19.75
CA ARG A 112 11.42 -7.81 20.94
C ARG A 112 10.86 -7.10 22.18
N ALA A 113 10.57 -5.81 22.07
CA ALA A 113 10.02 -5.03 23.19
C ALA A 113 8.65 -5.56 23.62
N LEU A 114 7.77 -5.86 22.67
CA LEU A 114 6.43 -6.39 22.95
C LEU A 114 6.49 -7.79 23.64
N ARG A 115 7.45 -8.63 23.26
CA ARG A 115 7.68 -9.93 23.93
C ARG A 115 8.16 -9.76 25.37
N LEU A 116 9.03 -8.77 25.63
CA LEU A 116 9.52 -8.46 26.97
C LEU A 116 8.42 -7.87 27.87
N GLU A 117 7.48 -7.12 27.31
CA GLU A 117 6.32 -6.60 28.07
C GLU A 117 5.37 -7.70 28.53
N GLY A 118 5.36 -8.87 27.88
CA GLY A 118 4.54 -10.03 28.26
C GLY A 118 3.04 -9.88 28.08
N LYS A 119 2.56 -8.70 27.66
CA LYS A 119 1.12 -8.40 27.47
C LYS A 119 0.59 -8.83 26.12
N TRP A 120 1.48 -8.99 25.15
CA TRP A 120 1.14 -9.19 23.74
C TRP A 120 1.28 -10.67 23.37
N ARG A 121 0.23 -11.24 22.80
CA ARG A 121 0.28 -12.61 22.28
C ARG A 121 0.85 -12.57 20.86
N ILE A 122 2.15 -12.82 20.76
CA ILE A 122 2.86 -12.81 19.47
C ILE A 122 3.16 -14.27 19.08
N PRO A 123 2.63 -14.77 17.96
CA PRO A 123 2.98 -16.10 17.46
C PRO A 123 4.50 -16.25 17.26
N PRO A 124 5.08 -17.41 17.51
CA PRO A 124 6.51 -17.63 17.31
C PRO A 124 6.98 -17.34 15.88
N THR A 125 6.14 -17.64 14.90
CA THR A 125 6.40 -17.45 13.46
C THR A 125 6.18 -16.03 12.98
N TYR A 126 5.59 -15.14 13.80
CA TYR A 126 5.13 -13.81 13.37
C TYR A 126 6.21 -12.99 12.67
N ALA A 127 7.47 -13.06 13.12
CA ALA A 127 8.57 -12.33 12.50
C ALA A 127 8.82 -12.81 11.05
N ALA A 128 8.87 -14.12 10.85
CA ALA A 128 9.04 -14.71 9.51
C ALA A 128 7.81 -14.46 8.60
N ASP A 129 6.61 -14.46 9.18
CA ASP A 129 5.37 -14.15 8.46
C ASP A 129 5.33 -12.68 8.06
N PHE A 130 5.84 -11.79 8.93
CA PHE A 130 5.97 -10.37 8.66
C PHE A 130 6.92 -10.11 7.49
N GLU A 131 8.10 -10.72 7.49
CA GLU A 131 9.07 -10.61 6.39
C GLU A 131 8.46 -11.10 5.06
N ARG A 132 7.67 -12.18 5.08
CA ARG A 132 6.97 -12.69 3.89
C ARG A 132 5.91 -11.68 3.39
N ALA A 133 5.15 -11.08 4.30
CA ALA A 133 4.18 -10.05 3.94
C ALA A 133 4.87 -8.80 3.35
N GLU A 134 5.93 -8.30 3.99
CA GLU A 134 6.70 -7.16 3.49
C GLU A 134 7.28 -7.44 2.10
N PHE A 135 7.82 -8.64 1.93
CA PHE A 135 8.34 -9.10 0.66
C PHE A 135 7.28 -9.18 -0.45
N THR A 136 6.03 -9.52 -0.10
CA THR A 136 4.93 -9.54 -1.05
C THR A 136 4.65 -8.15 -1.60
N PHE A 137 4.61 -7.14 -0.75
CA PHE A 137 4.47 -5.73 -1.17
C PHE A 137 5.68 -5.22 -1.97
N GLU A 138 6.89 -5.75 -1.72
CA GLU A 138 8.10 -5.31 -2.42
C GLU A 138 8.37 -6.01 -3.75
N LYS A 139 8.26 -7.34 -3.78
CA LYS A 139 8.77 -8.16 -4.91
C LYS A 139 7.83 -8.30 -6.08
N LYS A 140 6.54 -8.08 -5.93
CA LYS A 140 5.67 -7.93 -7.11
C LYS A 140 6.17 -6.82 -8.04
N ARG A 141 7.09 -6.00 -7.54
CA ARG A 141 7.84 -4.95 -8.21
C ARG A 141 8.96 -5.41 -9.16
N LYS A 142 9.60 -6.56 -8.94
CA LYS A 142 10.83 -6.97 -9.67
C LYS A 142 10.62 -7.98 -10.81
N LYS A 143 9.52 -8.73 -10.82
CA LYS A 143 9.32 -9.79 -11.83
C LYS A 143 8.85 -9.33 -13.19
N GLU A 144 8.44 -8.07 -13.34
CA GLU A 144 7.84 -7.56 -14.59
C GLU A 144 8.83 -7.00 -15.61
N LYS A 145 10.16 -7.17 -15.41
CA LYS A 145 11.16 -6.78 -16.43
C LYS A 145 11.24 -7.71 -17.64
N ARG A 146 10.42 -8.75 -17.73
CA ARG A 146 10.35 -9.62 -18.93
C ARG A 146 9.12 -9.26 -19.76
N GLY A 147 9.36 -8.45 -20.78
CA GLY A 147 8.67 -8.26 -22.03
C GLY A 147 7.26 -8.85 -22.17
N PHE A 148 6.25 -8.18 -21.65
CA PHE A 148 4.91 -8.33 -22.15
C PHE A 148 4.63 -7.16 -23.11
N GLY A 149 4.40 -7.48 -24.39
CA GLY A 149 3.93 -6.52 -25.37
C GLY A 149 2.56 -6.01 -24.94
N PHE A 150 2.51 -4.76 -24.50
CA PHE A 150 1.26 -4.12 -24.14
C PHE A 150 0.51 -3.75 -25.42
N PHE A 151 -0.63 -4.38 -25.66
CA PHE A 151 -1.60 -3.88 -26.62
C PHE A 151 -2.51 -2.86 -25.92
N PHE A 152 -2.20 -1.58 -26.10
CA PHE A 152 -3.11 -0.50 -25.71
C PHE A 152 -4.08 -0.23 -26.86
N PHE A 153 -5.36 -0.45 -26.63
CA PHE A 153 -6.41 0.07 -27.49
C PHE A 153 -6.98 1.34 -26.86
N PHE A 154 -6.63 2.48 -27.38
CA PHE A 154 -7.23 3.75 -27.01
C PHE A 154 -8.46 4.00 -27.88
N GLY A 155 -9.65 3.90 -27.30
CA GLY A 155 -10.86 4.49 -27.87
C GLY A 155 -10.92 5.96 -27.46
N ASP A 156 -11.28 6.82 -28.42
CA ASP A 156 -11.39 8.27 -28.25
C ASP A 156 -12.38 8.66 -27.16
N PHE A 157 -11.89 8.89 -25.95
CA PHE A 157 -12.61 9.64 -24.94
C PHE A 157 -11.71 10.82 -24.51
N LYS A 158 -12.06 12.00 -25.03
CA LYS A 158 -11.46 13.26 -24.61
C LYS A 158 -11.91 13.61 -23.19
N ILE A 159 -11.25 13.06 -22.20
CA ILE A 159 -11.17 13.67 -20.88
C ILE A 159 -9.73 14.11 -20.73
N SER A 160 -9.52 15.42 -20.86
CA SER A 160 -8.23 16.04 -20.71
C SER A 160 -7.70 15.78 -19.29
N LYS A 161 -6.66 14.96 -19.20
CA LYS A 161 -5.78 14.74 -18.04
C LYS A 161 -6.17 13.70 -16.98
N LEU A 162 -7.13 12.82 -17.16
CA LEU A 162 -7.32 11.71 -16.23
C LEU A 162 -7.34 10.39 -16.99
N LYS A 163 -6.27 9.62 -16.92
CA LYS A 163 -6.24 8.21 -17.35
C LYS A 163 -6.59 7.37 -16.15
N VAL A 164 -7.83 6.94 -16.11
CA VAL A 164 -8.38 6.19 -14.97
C VAL A 164 -8.52 4.73 -15.33
N PHE A 165 -8.05 3.84 -14.47
CA PHE A 165 -8.30 2.40 -14.57
C PHE A 165 -9.16 1.94 -13.40
N LEU A 166 -10.27 1.30 -13.73
CA LEU A 166 -11.12 0.58 -12.79
C LEU A 166 -10.85 -0.91 -12.96
N MET A 167 -10.37 -1.56 -11.93
CA MET A 167 -10.35 -3.01 -11.86
C MET A 167 -10.99 -3.49 -10.57
N ARG A 168 -12.01 -4.31 -10.71
CA ARG A 168 -12.54 -5.20 -9.68
C ARG A 168 -12.69 -6.58 -10.31
N THR A 169 -12.07 -7.58 -9.76
CA THR A 169 -12.49 -8.98 -9.89
C THR A 169 -13.22 -9.39 -8.65
#